data_54002b66dda0e6e73346577d7db26af9
#
_entry.id   54002b66dda0e6e73346577d7db26af9
#
_cell.length_a   1.000
_cell.length_b   1.000
_cell.length_c   1.000
_cell.angle_alpha   90.00
_cell.angle_beta   90.00
_cell.angle_gamma   90.00
#
_symmetry.space_group_name_H-M   'P 1'
#
loop_
_entity.id
_entity.type
_entity.pdbx_description
1 polymer ?
#
loop_
_entity_poly.entity_id
_entity_poly.type
_entity_poly.pdbx_seq_one_letter_code
_entity_poly.pdbx_strand_id
1 'polypeptide(L)'
;MASRLRDAGVRVKNFYPKNPLIDAPLHLKGISNVLFFYSLLVHKDEIATYDLIQGTTYTPLAYLPFPIPVVSHFGSTSWGFLKAVPLAQDLEPALRKIWINLKKEGVIRELNIHTRRPLRDVAEVEKLVATHAAMVIATSDTVKSDLLGAGVAPERIRVVPNAIEDYWFKGPPLVFAEAVPLVFLGRLGTDVFTLKLKGLDRLVDYYQSFPAMPKYTIGMTLNKELMKWCDTNISHHVFYPNLRKDHIPGALQGKAGGILLITSRYEGFSLSLIEGMSQGLIPVAYPVGIAPEIIQNGKNGFLVSGQSEGKRTIEYLLHLPREERQRLATAAQETARQFNAKTISKRLLRVYDEVLKNRSDRSNGH
;
A
#
# COMPACT_ATOMS: atom_id res chain seq x y z
N MET A 1 -0.27 4.19 15.54
CA MET A 1 -1.51 4.98 15.60
C MET A 1 -2.18 4.91 16.99
N ALA A 2 -2.53 3.73 17.51
CA ALA A 2 -3.21 3.60 18.82
C ALA A 2 -2.49 4.31 19.99
N SER A 3 -1.15 4.23 20.08
CA SER A 3 -0.38 4.98 21.08
C SER A 3 -0.63 6.48 20.99
N ARG A 4 -0.58 7.05 19.78
CA ARG A 4 -0.80 8.49 19.57
C ARG A 4 -2.22 8.96 19.90
N LEU A 5 -3.20 8.09 19.74
CA LEU A 5 -4.57 8.38 20.17
C LEU A 5 -4.67 8.39 21.70
N ARG A 6 -4.01 7.44 22.38
CA ARG A 6 -3.94 7.42 23.85
C ARG A 6 -3.23 8.66 24.40
N ASP A 7 -2.12 9.09 23.75
CA ASP A 7 -1.39 10.32 24.12
C ASP A 7 -2.29 11.57 23.98
N ALA A 8 -3.33 11.50 23.12
CA ALA A 8 -4.33 12.55 22.95
C ALA A 8 -5.57 12.38 23.86
N GLY A 9 -5.53 11.49 24.87
CA GLY A 9 -6.60 11.29 25.84
C GLY A 9 -7.72 10.33 25.39
N VAL A 10 -7.58 9.66 24.25
CA VAL A 10 -8.59 8.69 23.77
C VAL A 10 -8.38 7.32 24.42
N ARG A 11 -9.43 6.76 25.02
CA ARG A 11 -9.41 5.38 25.49
C ARG A 11 -9.46 4.41 24.31
N VAL A 12 -8.35 3.77 23.98
CA VAL A 12 -8.23 2.85 22.84
C VAL A 12 -8.00 1.43 23.34
N LYS A 13 -8.87 0.50 22.95
CA LYS A 13 -8.69 -0.95 23.11
C LYS A 13 -8.77 -1.64 21.76
N ASN A 14 -7.85 -2.57 21.52
CA ASN A 14 -7.86 -3.42 20.33
C ASN A 14 -8.59 -4.73 20.69
N PHE A 15 -9.53 -5.11 19.85
CA PHE A 15 -10.20 -6.39 19.90
C PHE A 15 -9.73 -7.24 18.72
N TYR A 16 -9.46 -8.50 18.98
CA TYR A 16 -8.98 -9.43 17.97
C TYR A 16 -9.94 -10.61 17.88
N PRO A 17 -10.26 -11.09 16.66
CA PRO A 17 -11.05 -12.31 16.52
C PRO A 17 -10.28 -13.49 17.12
N LYS A 18 -11.01 -14.40 17.78
CA LYS A 18 -10.44 -15.63 18.34
C LYS A 18 -10.77 -16.75 17.38
N ASN A 19 -9.87 -17.57 16.99
CA ASN A 19 -10.01 -18.79 16.18
C ASN A 19 -10.73 -18.60 14.82
N PRO A 20 -10.24 -19.21 13.75
CA PRO A 20 -11.01 -19.35 12.52
C PRO A 20 -12.27 -20.20 12.82
N LEU A 21 -13.43 -19.69 12.43
CA LEU A 21 -14.69 -20.38 12.63
C LEU A 21 -14.81 -21.63 11.77
N ILE A 22 -14.14 -21.64 10.62
CA ILE A 22 -14.26 -22.69 9.62
C ILE A 22 -12.91 -22.82 8.88
N ASP A 23 -12.39 -24.04 8.76
CA ASP A 23 -11.40 -24.39 7.77
C ASP A 23 -12.11 -24.72 6.45
N ALA A 24 -12.14 -23.72 5.57
CA ALA A 24 -12.92 -23.80 4.35
C ALA A 24 -12.07 -24.13 3.13
N PRO A 25 -12.58 -24.90 2.17
CA PRO A 25 -11.93 -25.11 0.89
C PRO A 25 -11.71 -23.77 0.15
N LEU A 26 -10.73 -23.73 -0.76
CA LEU A 26 -10.24 -22.50 -1.39
C LEU A 26 -11.35 -21.64 -2.01
N HIS A 27 -12.36 -22.25 -2.61
CA HIS A 27 -13.47 -21.53 -3.25
C HIS A 27 -14.43 -20.84 -2.26
N LEU A 28 -14.39 -21.22 -0.97
CA LEU A 28 -15.17 -20.59 0.11
C LEU A 28 -14.29 -19.74 1.04
N LYS A 29 -13.00 -19.63 0.78
CA LYS A 29 -12.04 -18.97 1.66
C LYS A 29 -12.37 -17.47 1.88
N GLY A 30 -12.93 -16.80 0.89
CA GLY A 30 -13.38 -15.41 1.03
C GLY A 30 -14.45 -15.27 2.11
N ILE A 31 -15.49 -16.12 2.05
CA ILE A 31 -16.58 -16.13 3.03
C ILE A 31 -16.08 -16.53 4.43
N SER A 32 -15.19 -17.53 4.52
CA SER A 32 -14.64 -17.94 5.82
C SER A 32 -13.83 -16.82 6.48
N ASN A 33 -13.09 -16.03 5.72
CA ASN A 33 -12.38 -14.86 6.23
C ASN A 33 -13.34 -13.80 6.79
N VAL A 34 -14.48 -13.61 6.14
CA VAL A 34 -15.53 -12.70 6.62
C VAL A 34 -16.15 -13.23 7.93
N LEU A 35 -16.57 -14.49 7.94
CA LEU A 35 -17.18 -15.13 9.12
C LEU A 35 -16.23 -15.16 10.32
N PHE A 36 -14.93 -15.25 10.08
CA PHE A 36 -13.93 -15.16 11.15
C PHE A 36 -14.12 -13.89 12.01
N PHE A 37 -14.46 -12.74 11.41
CA PHE A 37 -14.64 -11.49 12.14
C PHE A 37 -15.95 -11.45 12.95
N TYR A 38 -16.93 -12.32 12.69
CA TYR A 38 -18.11 -12.46 13.55
C TYR A 38 -17.76 -13.00 14.94
N SER A 39 -16.61 -13.66 15.12
CA SER A 39 -16.12 -14.07 16.44
C SER A 39 -15.88 -12.89 17.39
N LEU A 40 -15.77 -11.66 16.86
CA LEU A 40 -15.68 -10.43 17.66
C LEU A 40 -16.96 -10.17 18.49
N LEU A 41 -18.11 -10.75 18.12
CA LEU A 41 -19.38 -10.60 18.86
C LEU A 41 -19.30 -11.13 20.29
N VAL A 42 -18.35 -11.99 20.61
CA VAL A 42 -18.08 -12.42 22.00
C VAL A 42 -17.73 -11.23 22.91
N HIS A 43 -17.27 -10.12 22.34
CA HIS A 43 -16.91 -8.89 23.04
C HIS A 43 -18.01 -7.80 22.98
N LYS A 44 -19.23 -8.10 22.50
CA LYS A 44 -20.27 -7.12 22.22
C LYS A 44 -20.59 -6.21 23.42
N ASP A 45 -20.71 -6.78 24.62
CA ASP A 45 -21.09 -6.04 25.82
C ASP A 45 -20.00 -5.06 26.26
N GLU A 46 -18.74 -5.47 26.15
CA GLU A 46 -17.61 -4.57 26.40
C GLU A 46 -17.49 -3.50 25.31
N ILE A 47 -17.63 -3.87 24.04
CA ILE A 47 -17.57 -2.93 22.91
C ILE A 47 -18.67 -1.87 23.01
N ALA A 48 -19.87 -2.24 23.50
CA ALA A 48 -20.95 -1.30 23.71
C ALA A 48 -20.63 -0.17 24.70
N THR A 49 -19.57 -0.29 25.51
CA THR A 49 -19.12 0.76 26.44
C THR A 49 -18.21 1.82 25.78
N TYR A 50 -17.94 1.71 24.49
CA TYR A 50 -17.15 2.67 23.71
C TYR A 50 -18.04 3.59 22.88
N ASP A 51 -17.53 4.75 22.51
CA ASP A 51 -18.29 5.77 21.79
C ASP A 51 -18.38 5.45 20.29
N LEU A 52 -17.35 4.80 19.72
CA LEU A 52 -17.29 4.36 18.33
C LEU A 52 -16.44 3.10 18.16
N ILE A 53 -16.65 2.41 17.04
CA ILE A 53 -15.83 1.28 16.58
C ILE A 53 -15.05 1.72 15.33
N GLN A 54 -13.75 1.44 15.28
CA GLN A 54 -13.01 1.50 14.02
C GLN A 54 -12.49 0.12 13.64
N GLY A 55 -12.76 -0.26 12.39
CA GLY A 55 -12.19 -1.44 11.75
C GLY A 55 -11.53 -1.10 10.42
N THR A 56 -10.88 -2.10 9.81
CA THR A 56 -10.33 -1.98 8.45
C THR A 56 -11.22 -2.71 7.47
N THR A 57 -11.58 -2.06 6.36
CA THR A 57 -12.43 -2.60 5.30
C THR A 57 -13.68 -3.33 5.86
N TYR A 58 -13.77 -4.65 5.73
CA TYR A 58 -14.92 -5.45 6.17
C TYR A 58 -14.84 -5.96 7.62
N THR A 59 -13.75 -5.72 8.35
CA THR A 59 -13.58 -6.27 9.70
C THR A 59 -14.66 -5.84 10.71
N PRO A 60 -15.28 -4.65 10.63
CA PRO A 60 -16.33 -4.26 11.54
C PRO A 60 -17.74 -4.71 11.11
N LEU A 61 -17.86 -5.57 10.08
CA LEU A 61 -19.15 -6.01 9.53
C LEU A 61 -20.15 -6.45 10.60
N ALA A 62 -19.71 -7.24 11.57
CA ALA A 62 -20.56 -7.80 12.62
C ALA A 62 -21.23 -6.73 13.52
N TYR A 63 -20.70 -5.51 13.51
CA TYR A 63 -21.19 -4.40 14.34
C TYR A 63 -22.05 -3.38 13.59
N LEU A 64 -22.24 -3.52 12.30
CA LEU A 64 -23.11 -2.59 11.53
C LEU A 64 -24.55 -2.50 12.06
N PRO A 65 -25.18 -3.60 12.57
CA PRO A 65 -26.55 -3.53 13.11
C PRO A 65 -26.65 -2.91 14.52
N PHE A 66 -25.51 -2.63 15.18
CA PHE A 66 -25.51 -2.11 16.55
C PHE A 66 -25.63 -0.57 16.57
N PRO A 67 -26.14 0.03 17.66
CA PRO A 67 -26.36 1.48 17.76
C PRO A 67 -25.06 2.28 17.91
N ILE A 68 -23.90 1.61 18.04
CA ILE A 68 -22.61 2.25 18.10
C ILE A 68 -22.10 2.62 16.68
N PRO A 69 -21.64 3.84 16.43
CA PRO A 69 -21.18 4.22 15.10
C PRO A 69 -19.92 3.45 14.68
N VAL A 70 -19.95 2.93 13.46
CA VAL A 70 -18.85 2.22 12.85
C VAL A 70 -18.10 3.14 11.87
N VAL A 71 -16.80 3.26 12.07
CA VAL A 71 -15.86 3.90 11.15
C VAL A 71 -15.06 2.80 10.45
N SER A 72 -15.16 2.71 9.14
CA SER A 72 -14.38 1.73 8.37
C SER A 72 -13.24 2.40 7.62
N HIS A 73 -12.01 1.91 7.84
CA HIS A 73 -10.77 2.45 7.25
C HIS A 73 -10.32 1.60 6.06
N PHE A 74 -10.38 2.17 4.88
CA PHE A 74 -9.98 1.55 3.63
C PHE A 74 -8.56 1.97 3.25
N GLY A 75 -7.60 1.05 3.47
CA GLY A 75 -6.22 1.17 2.99
C GLY A 75 -6.07 0.84 1.50
N SER A 76 -7.04 0.15 0.93
CA SER A 76 -7.18 -0.26 -0.46
C SER A 76 -8.55 -0.92 -0.64
N THR A 77 -8.93 -1.26 -1.85
CA THR A 77 -10.18 -1.96 -2.14
C THR A 77 -9.92 -3.27 -2.89
N SER A 78 -10.64 -4.33 -2.55
CA SER A 78 -10.51 -5.62 -3.24
C SER A 78 -10.98 -5.55 -4.70
N TRP A 79 -11.97 -4.72 -5.01
CA TRP A 79 -12.40 -4.48 -6.39
C TRP A 79 -11.37 -3.67 -7.19
N GLY A 80 -10.64 -2.74 -6.56
CA GLY A 80 -9.50 -2.05 -7.17
C GLY A 80 -8.38 -3.02 -7.57
N PHE A 81 -8.04 -3.97 -6.68
CA PHE A 81 -7.10 -5.05 -7.00
C PHE A 81 -7.57 -5.89 -8.18
N LEU A 82 -8.84 -6.33 -8.18
CA LEU A 82 -9.40 -7.16 -9.25
C LEU A 82 -9.37 -6.46 -10.61
N LYS A 83 -9.66 -5.15 -10.63
CA LYS A 83 -9.66 -4.33 -11.84
C LYS A 83 -8.25 -4.10 -12.40
N ALA A 84 -7.26 -3.95 -11.51
CA ALA A 84 -5.92 -3.52 -11.90
C ALA A 84 -5.02 -4.64 -12.43
N VAL A 85 -5.31 -5.92 -12.11
CA VAL A 85 -4.44 -7.04 -12.50
C VAL A 85 -4.82 -7.57 -13.87
N PRO A 86 -3.98 -7.37 -14.92
CA PRO A 86 -4.27 -7.80 -16.28
C PRO A 86 -4.10 -9.31 -16.44
N LEU A 87 -4.78 -9.86 -17.43
CA LEU A 87 -4.45 -11.19 -17.95
C LEU A 87 -3.13 -11.11 -18.74
N ALA A 88 -2.45 -12.26 -18.89
CA ALA A 88 -1.15 -12.27 -19.59
C ALA A 88 -1.26 -11.86 -21.07
N GLN A 89 -2.38 -12.18 -21.72
CA GLN A 89 -2.63 -11.79 -23.11
C GLN A 89 -2.85 -10.28 -23.30
N ASP A 90 -3.26 -9.56 -22.26
CA ASP A 90 -3.55 -8.12 -22.29
C ASP A 90 -2.29 -7.27 -22.03
N LEU A 91 -1.15 -7.92 -21.72
CA LEU A 91 0.11 -7.26 -21.51
C LEU A 91 0.82 -6.94 -22.81
N GLU A 92 1.55 -5.83 -22.84
CA GLU A 92 2.50 -5.51 -23.92
C GLU A 92 3.47 -6.68 -24.18
N PRO A 93 3.86 -6.93 -25.43
CA PRO A 93 4.68 -8.10 -25.79
C PRO A 93 5.96 -8.25 -24.96
N ALA A 94 6.66 -7.14 -24.69
CA ALA A 94 7.89 -7.14 -23.90
C ALA A 94 7.64 -7.61 -22.45
N LEU A 95 6.63 -7.07 -21.78
CA LEU A 95 6.26 -7.44 -20.42
C LEU A 95 5.70 -8.86 -20.35
N ARG A 96 4.91 -9.27 -21.36
CA ARG A 96 4.41 -10.65 -21.47
C ARG A 96 5.54 -11.67 -21.59
N LYS A 97 6.61 -11.35 -22.34
CA LYS A 97 7.79 -12.22 -22.48
C LYS A 97 8.46 -12.50 -21.12
N ILE A 98 8.50 -11.52 -20.23
CA ILE A 98 9.03 -11.70 -18.86
C ILE A 98 8.20 -12.76 -18.12
N TRP A 99 6.86 -12.69 -18.15
CA TRP A 99 6.00 -13.69 -17.50
C TRP A 99 6.16 -15.10 -18.10
N ILE A 100 6.32 -15.21 -19.40
CA ILE A 100 6.59 -16.49 -20.07
C ILE A 100 7.92 -17.06 -19.60
N ASN A 101 8.96 -16.22 -19.47
CA ASN A 101 10.26 -16.65 -18.97
C ASN A 101 10.17 -17.11 -17.51
N LEU A 102 9.55 -16.32 -16.61
CA LEU A 102 9.35 -16.70 -15.22
C LEU A 102 8.61 -18.03 -15.07
N LYS A 103 7.64 -18.32 -15.94
CA LYS A 103 6.97 -19.62 -15.96
C LYS A 103 7.89 -20.73 -16.44
N LYS A 104 8.66 -20.51 -17.50
CA LYS A 104 9.61 -21.49 -18.06
C LYS A 104 10.67 -21.89 -17.03
N GLU A 105 11.14 -20.90 -16.25
CA GLU A 105 12.17 -21.10 -15.21
C GLU A 105 11.57 -21.56 -13.85
N GLY A 106 10.26 -21.87 -13.79
CA GLY A 106 9.61 -22.42 -12.58
C GLY A 106 9.36 -21.42 -11.45
N VAL A 107 9.59 -20.12 -11.66
CA VAL A 107 9.34 -19.08 -10.67
C VAL A 107 7.84 -18.92 -10.37
N ILE A 108 7.02 -19.14 -11.37
CA ILE A 108 5.56 -19.15 -11.28
C ILE A 108 5.01 -20.42 -11.97
N ARG A 109 3.90 -20.92 -11.48
CA ARG A 109 3.25 -22.11 -12.04
C ARG A 109 2.34 -21.79 -13.22
N GLU A 110 1.64 -20.66 -13.15
CA GLU A 110 0.62 -20.23 -14.10
C GLU A 110 0.82 -18.78 -14.55
N LEU A 111 0.41 -18.43 -15.77
CA LEU A 111 0.45 -17.05 -16.25
C LEU A 111 -0.72 -16.20 -15.74
N ASN A 112 -1.83 -16.86 -15.39
CA ASN A 112 -3.04 -16.21 -14.88
C ASN A 112 -3.59 -17.01 -13.69
N ILE A 113 -4.25 -16.32 -12.77
CA ILE A 113 -5.07 -16.97 -11.76
C ILE A 113 -6.47 -17.17 -12.34
N HIS A 114 -6.89 -18.43 -12.43
CA HIS A 114 -8.19 -18.80 -12.99
C HIS A 114 -9.35 -18.48 -12.04
N THR A 115 -9.12 -18.56 -10.72
CA THR A 115 -10.16 -18.24 -9.74
C THR A 115 -9.78 -17.00 -8.93
N ARG A 116 -10.64 -15.98 -9.00
CA ARG A 116 -10.58 -14.76 -8.17
C ARG A 116 -11.78 -14.70 -7.22
N ARG A 117 -12.53 -15.80 -7.11
CA ARG A 117 -13.78 -15.85 -6.36
C ARG A 117 -13.64 -15.37 -4.91
N PRO A 118 -12.67 -15.85 -4.11
CA PRO A 118 -12.52 -15.41 -2.74
C PRO A 118 -12.34 -13.88 -2.61
N LEU A 119 -11.61 -13.27 -3.55
CA LEU A 119 -11.40 -11.83 -3.55
C LEU A 119 -12.64 -11.07 -4.01
N ARG A 120 -13.46 -11.64 -4.92
CA ARG A 120 -14.77 -11.09 -5.30
C ARG A 120 -15.74 -11.11 -4.15
N ASP A 121 -15.81 -12.23 -3.40
CA ASP A 121 -16.67 -12.35 -2.23
C ASP A 121 -16.30 -11.28 -1.18
N VAL A 122 -15.00 -11.10 -0.92
CA VAL A 122 -14.50 -10.04 -0.02
C VAL A 122 -14.86 -8.66 -0.56
N ALA A 123 -14.74 -8.41 -1.86
CA ALA A 123 -15.07 -7.12 -2.47
C ALA A 123 -16.54 -6.74 -2.26
N GLU A 124 -17.48 -7.70 -2.38
CA GLU A 124 -18.91 -7.43 -2.14
C GLU A 124 -19.18 -7.12 -0.67
N VAL A 125 -18.52 -7.81 0.26
CA VAL A 125 -18.64 -7.50 1.69
C VAL A 125 -18.00 -6.16 2.06
N GLU A 126 -16.87 -5.81 1.45
CA GLU A 126 -16.26 -4.48 1.60
C GLU A 126 -17.23 -3.37 1.16
N LYS A 127 -17.89 -3.53 0.00
CA LYS A 127 -18.92 -2.57 -0.48
C LYS A 127 -20.08 -2.46 0.50
N LEU A 128 -20.58 -3.60 1.02
CA LEU A 128 -21.63 -3.60 2.02
C LEU A 128 -21.22 -2.79 3.25
N VAL A 129 -20.04 -3.04 3.80
CA VAL A 129 -19.54 -2.28 4.96
C VAL A 129 -19.37 -0.80 4.62
N ALA A 130 -18.78 -0.48 3.48
CA ALA A 130 -18.57 0.90 3.07
C ALA A 130 -19.87 1.69 2.93
N THR A 131 -20.92 1.07 2.38
CA THR A 131 -22.23 1.72 2.18
C THR A 131 -23.09 1.81 3.44
N HIS A 132 -22.76 1.08 4.52
CA HIS A 132 -23.53 1.08 5.77
C HIS A 132 -22.79 1.67 6.98
N ALA A 133 -21.46 1.80 6.91
CA ALA A 133 -20.69 2.42 7.98
C ALA A 133 -21.11 3.89 8.20
N ALA A 134 -21.06 4.35 9.45
CA ALA A 134 -21.34 5.75 9.79
C ALA A 134 -20.39 6.73 9.09
N MET A 135 -19.11 6.33 8.97
CA MET A 135 -18.08 7.07 8.25
C MET A 135 -17.08 6.08 7.61
N VAL A 136 -16.55 6.45 6.44
CA VAL A 136 -15.52 5.68 5.74
C VAL A 136 -14.28 6.55 5.58
N ILE A 137 -13.13 6.03 5.98
CA ILE A 137 -11.85 6.67 5.79
C ILE A 137 -11.18 6.06 4.56
N ALA A 138 -10.88 6.89 3.57
CA ALA A 138 -10.06 6.57 2.42
C ALA A 138 -8.62 7.03 2.68
N THR A 139 -7.63 6.23 2.32
CA THR A 139 -6.21 6.59 2.53
C THR A 139 -5.62 7.46 1.43
N SER A 140 -6.33 7.62 0.31
CA SER A 140 -5.95 8.44 -0.85
C SER A 140 -7.18 8.79 -1.68
N ASP A 141 -7.04 9.71 -2.63
CA ASP A 141 -8.08 10.01 -3.62
C ASP A 141 -8.36 8.82 -4.55
N THR A 142 -7.40 7.94 -4.78
CA THR A 142 -7.61 6.66 -5.47
C THR A 142 -8.66 5.81 -4.73
N VAL A 143 -8.49 5.61 -3.43
CA VAL A 143 -9.46 4.85 -2.61
C VAL A 143 -10.78 5.58 -2.49
N LYS A 144 -10.77 6.92 -2.36
CA LYS A 144 -12.00 7.73 -2.35
C LYS A 144 -12.79 7.53 -3.64
N SER A 145 -12.12 7.57 -4.80
CA SER A 145 -12.77 7.33 -6.11
C SER A 145 -13.36 5.93 -6.21
N ASP A 146 -12.66 4.92 -5.72
CA ASP A 146 -13.17 3.55 -5.63
C ASP A 146 -14.44 3.46 -4.78
N LEU A 147 -14.46 4.12 -3.60
CA LEU A 147 -15.59 4.14 -2.69
C LEU A 147 -16.82 4.86 -3.28
N LEU A 148 -16.59 6.00 -3.93
CA LEU A 148 -17.64 6.72 -4.68
C LEU A 148 -18.23 5.83 -5.77
N GLY A 149 -17.38 5.14 -6.54
CA GLY A 149 -17.80 4.20 -7.57
C GLY A 149 -18.55 2.97 -7.02
N ALA A 150 -18.39 2.65 -5.74
CA ALA A 150 -19.14 1.60 -5.04
C ALA A 150 -20.47 2.10 -4.43
N GLY A 151 -20.83 3.38 -4.62
CA GLY A 151 -22.08 3.96 -4.14
C GLY A 151 -22.03 4.52 -2.70
N VAL A 152 -20.84 4.73 -2.16
CA VAL A 152 -20.71 5.40 -0.84
C VAL A 152 -20.98 6.88 -1.02
N ALA A 153 -21.88 7.43 -0.18
CA ALA A 153 -22.24 8.85 -0.22
C ALA A 153 -21.03 9.75 0.11
N PRO A 154 -20.77 10.81 -0.68
CA PRO A 154 -19.57 11.65 -0.53
C PRO A 154 -19.40 12.24 0.87
N GLU A 155 -20.49 12.63 1.52
CA GLU A 155 -20.49 13.19 2.88
C GLU A 155 -20.04 12.19 3.95
N ARG A 156 -20.06 10.90 3.66
CA ARG A 156 -19.56 9.84 4.56
C ARG A 156 -18.11 9.44 4.29
N ILE A 157 -17.43 10.04 3.31
CA ILE A 157 -16.04 9.73 3.00
C ILE A 157 -15.13 10.84 3.52
N ARG A 158 -14.08 10.45 4.25
CA ARG A 158 -12.98 11.37 4.65
C ARG A 158 -11.66 10.81 4.19
N VAL A 159 -10.81 11.66 3.60
CA VAL A 159 -9.45 11.25 3.20
C VAL A 159 -8.51 11.50 4.37
N VAL A 160 -7.98 10.41 4.92
CA VAL A 160 -6.96 10.43 5.96
C VAL A 160 -5.83 9.51 5.52
N PRO A 161 -4.70 10.06 5.08
CA PRO A 161 -3.55 9.27 4.65
C PRO A 161 -3.01 8.34 5.74
N ASN A 162 -2.36 7.26 5.34
CA ASN A 162 -1.61 6.44 6.29
C ASN A 162 -0.38 7.19 6.79
N ALA A 163 0.03 6.89 8.03
CA ALA A 163 1.31 7.34 8.58
C ALA A 163 2.35 6.23 8.41
N ILE A 164 3.61 6.64 8.30
CA ILE A 164 4.76 5.76 8.54
C ILE A 164 5.27 5.93 9.97
N GLU A 165 5.98 4.92 10.46
CA GLU A 165 6.46 4.88 11.83
C GLU A 165 7.58 5.91 12.07
N ASP A 166 7.67 6.41 13.30
CA ASP A 166 8.61 7.49 13.67
C ASP A 166 10.09 7.13 13.44
N TYR A 167 10.45 5.85 13.42
CA TYR A 167 11.85 5.44 13.18
C TYR A 167 12.32 5.75 11.74
N TRP A 168 11.41 5.92 10.78
CA TRP A 168 11.76 6.36 9.42
C TRP A 168 12.34 7.78 9.39
N PHE A 169 12.09 8.58 10.42
CA PHE A 169 12.54 9.97 10.52
C PHE A 169 13.66 10.20 11.55
N LYS A 170 14.11 9.12 12.22
CA LYS A 170 15.11 9.20 13.31
C LYS A 170 16.52 8.81 12.87
N GLY A 171 16.74 8.54 11.60
CA GLY A 171 18.04 8.16 11.06
C GLY A 171 19.07 9.29 11.03
N PRO A 172 20.34 8.98 10.75
CA PRO A 172 21.37 9.97 10.49
C PRO A 172 21.03 10.82 9.26
N PRO A 173 21.74 11.94 9.02
CA PRO A 173 21.60 12.72 7.80
C PRO A 173 21.73 11.85 6.54
N LEU A 174 21.11 12.29 5.45
CA LEU A 174 21.16 11.57 4.18
C LEU A 174 22.60 11.41 3.72
N VAL A 175 22.99 10.17 3.41
CA VAL A 175 24.25 9.85 2.74
C VAL A 175 23.93 9.53 1.29
N PHE A 176 24.43 10.39 0.39
CA PHE A 176 24.14 10.30 -1.04
C PHE A 176 25.02 9.26 -1.72
N ALA A 177 24.39 8.44 -2.56
CA ALA A 177 25.06 7.42 -3.35
C ALA A 177 26.04 8.06 -4.36
N GLU A 178 27.21 7.43 -4.55
CA GLU A 178 28.14 7.77 -5.63
C GLU A 178 27.58 7.33 -6.99
N ALA A 179 27.25 6.04 -7.11
CA ALA A 179 26.52 5.51 -8.27
C ALA A 179 25.01 5.50 -7.96
N VAL A 180 24.19 6.01 -8.86
CA VAL A 180 22.73 6.11 -8.70
C VAL A 180 22.09 4.71 -8.70
N PRO A 181 21.56 4.21 -7.58
CA PRO A 181 20.94 2.90 -7.55
C PRO A 181 19.48 2.95 -8.02
N LEU A 182 19.02 1.84 -8.59
CA LEU A 182 17.59 1.55 -8.77
C LEU A 182 17.10 0.75 -7.56
N VAL A 183 16.10 1.23 -6.87
CA VAL A 183 15.60 0.63 -5.62
C VAL A 183 14.13 0.27 -5.77
N PHE A 184 13.79 -0.95 -5.45
CA PHE A 184 12.40 -1.39 -5.21
C PHE A 184 12.22 -1.68 -3.73
N LEU A 185 11.14 -1.15 -3.16
CA LEU A 185 10.74 -1.38 -1.78
C LEU A 185 9.28 -1.85 -1.76
N GLY A 186 9.03 -3.06 -1.21
CA GLY A 186 7.67 -3.54 -1.11
C GLY A 186 7.54 -5.05 -0.94
N ARG A 187 6.31 -5.50 -0.78
CA ARG A 187 6.00 -6.93 -0.70
C ARG A 187 5.91 -7.53 -2.11
N LEU A 188 6.69 -8.56 -2.36
CA LEU A 188 6.55 -9.46 -3.51
C LEU A 188 5.89 -10.74 -3.03
N GLY A 189 4.67 -11.02 -3.47
CA GLY A 189 3.93 -12.23 -3.12
C GLY A 189 4.54 -13.50 -3.72
N THR A 190 3.92 -14.64 -3.39
CA THR A 190 4.29 -15.96 -3.97
C THR A 190 3.42 -16.32 -5.17
N ASP A 191 2.30 -15.63 -5.35
CA ASP A 191 1.32 -15.90 -6.40
C ASP A 191 1.39 -14.88 -7.53
N VAL A 192 1.00 -15.30 -8.72
CA VAL A 192 1.07 -14.47 -9.94
C VAL A 192 0.19 -13.22 -9.87
N PHE A 193 -0.92 -13.27 -9.12
CA PHE A 193 -1.80 -12.12 -8.95
C PHE A 193 -1.09 -10.99 -8.21
N THR A 194 -0.50 -11.30 -7.04
CA THR A 194 0.23 -10.34 -6.23
C THR A 194 1.47 -9.82 -6.97
N LEU A 195 2.20 -10.68 -7.67
CA LEU A 195 3.37 -10.29 -8.46
C LEU A 195 2.99 -9.34 -9.60
N LYS A 196 1.88 -9.60 -10.32
CA LYS A 196 1.34 -8.70 -11.35
C LYS A 196 0.85 -7.38 -10.75
N LEU A 197 0.15 -7.44 -9.62
CA LEU A 197 -0.33 -6.26 -8.91
C LEU A 197 0.83 -5.32 -8.57
N LYS A 198 1.94 -5.87 -8.09
CA LYS A 198 3.17 -5.12 -7.77
C LYS A 198 4.00 -4.74 -9.00
N GLY A 199 3.60 -5.18 -10.19
CA GLY A 199 4.28 -4.84 -11.44
C GLY A 199 5.68 -5.43 -11.53
N LEU A 200 5.86 -6.70 -11.12
CA LEU A 200 7.15 -7.38 -11.21
C LEU A 200 7.74 -7.34 -12.62
N ASP A 201 6.91 -7.51 -13.63
CA ASP A 201 7.32 -7.40 -15.04
C ASP A 201 7.87 -6.01 -15.40
N ARG A 202 7.23 -4.94 -14.91
CA ARG A 202 7.70 -3.56 -15.08
C ARG A 202 9.03 -3.34 -14.37
N LEU A 203 9.17 -3.87 -13.16
CA LEU A 203 10.41 -3.80 -12.38
C LEU A 203 11.56 -4.51 -13.09
N VAL A 204 11.32 -5.73 -13.54
CA VAL A 204 12.32 -6.54 -14.27
C VAL A 204 12.75 -5.85 -15.56
N ASP A 205 11.79 -5.29 -16.32
CA ASP A 205 12.08 -4.56 -17.55
C ASP A 205 12.97 -3.33 -17.29
N TYR A 206 12.71 -2.56 -16.22
CA TYR A 206 13.61 -1.48 -15.82
C TYR A 206 14.99 -1.99 -15.43
N TYR A 207 15.08 -3.02 -14.61
CA TYR A 207 16.35 -3.56 -14.16
C TYR A 207 17.21 -4.08 -15.33
N GLN A 208 16.60 -4.75 -16.30
CA GLN A 208 17.28 -5.26 -17.48
C GLN A 208 17.67 -4.14 -18.48
N SER A 209 16.90 -3.04 -18.51
CA SER A 209 17.21 -1.89 -19.37
C SER A 209 18.42 -1.09 -18.91
N PHE A 210 18.79 -1.18 -17.63
CA PHE A 210 19.93 -0.46 -17.05
C PHE A 210 20.95 -1.42 -16.42
N PRO A 211 21.63 -2.26 -17.22
CA PRO A 211 22.46 -3.35 -16.70
C PRO A 211 23.63 -2.88 -15.83
N ALA A 212 24.22 -1.73 -16.10
CA ALA A 212 25.37 -1.19 -15.37
C ALA A 212 25.03 -0.60 -13.98
N MET A 213 23.75 -0.33 -13.71
CA MET A 213 23.35 0.35 -12.48
C MET A 213 23.27 -0.64 -11.31
N PRO A 214 23.63 -0.22 -10.06
CA PRO A 214 23.32 -0.99 -8.86
C PRO A 214 21.81 -1.12 -8.67
N LYS A 215 21.34 -2.29 -8.32
CA LYS A 215 19.91 -2.59 -8.13
C LYS A 215 19.67 -3.22 -6.76
N TYR A 216 18.68 -2.70 -6.06
CA TYR A 216 18.31 -3.20 -4.74
C TYR A 216 16.82 -3.52 -4.69
N THR A 217 16.51 -4.77 -4.38
CA THR A 217 15.15 -5.19 -4.05
C THR A 217 15.06 -5.44 -2.56
N ILE A 218 14.33 -4.59 -1.84
CA ILE A 218 14.06 -4.75 -0.42
C ILE A 218 12.61 -5.18 -0.30
N GLY A 219 12.39 -6.49 -0.02
CA GLY A 219 11.06 -7.02 -0.16
C GLY A 219 10.72 -8.17 0.76
N MET A 220 9.46 -8.20 1.19
CA MET A 220 8.90 -9.37 1.85
C MET A 220 8.45 -10.37 0.79
N THR A 221 9.08 -11.53 0.74
CA THR A 221 8.71 -12.64 -0.14
C THR A 221 9.07 -13.97 0.49
N LEU A 222 8.27 -15.00 0.19
CA LEU A 222 8.58 -16.40 0.47
C LEU A 222 8.91 -17.18 -0.80
N ASN A 223 8.96 -16.51 -1.96
CA ASN A 223 9.26 -17.13 -3.25
C ASN A 223 10.79 -17.23 -3.43
N LYS A 224 11.36 -18.36 -3.03
CA LYS A 224 12.80 -18.63 -3.17
C LYS A 224 13.26 -18.70 -4.62
N GLU A 225 12.42 -19.21 -5.51
CA GLU A 225 12.72 -19.31 -6.94
C GLU A 225 12.81 -17.93 -7.58
N LEU A 226 11.96 -16.99 -7.15
CA LEU A 226 12.07 -15.59 -7.60
C LEU A 226 13.39 -14.95 -7.18
N MET A 227 13.82 -15.16 -5.93
CA MET A 227 15.10 -14.61 -5.46
C MET A 227 16.26 -15.16 -6.29
N LYS A 228 16.33 -16.49 -6.43
CA LYS A 228 17.35 -17.16 -7.25
C LYS A 228 17.34 -16.66 -8.71
N TRP A 229 16.15 -16.53 -9.27
CA TRP A 229 15.99 -16.04 -10.64
C TRP A 229 16.51 -14.59 -10.79
N CYS A 230 16.23 -13.72 -9.84
CA CYS A 230 16.74 -12.35 -9.83
C CYS A 230 18.28 -12.34 -9.77
N ASP A 231 18.86 -13.12 -8.89
CA ASP A 231 20.33 -13.20 -8.74
C ASP A 231 21.02 -13.70 -10.01
N THR A 232 20.37 -14.58 -10.78
CA THR A 232 20.92 -15.15 -12.03
C THR A 232 20.70 -14.25 -13.24
N ASN A 233 19.55 -13.53 -13.32
CA ASN A 233 19.07 -12.86 -14.53
C ASN A 233 19.17 -11.32 -14.49
N ILE A 234 19.54 -10.74 -13.33
CA ILE A 234 19.64 -9.30 -13.16
C ILE A 234 21.06 -8.95 -12.68
N SER A 235 21.81 -8.24 -13.52
CA SER A 235 23.17 -7.82 -13.19
C SER A 235 23.20 -6.75 -12.10
N HIS A 236 24.24 -6.75 -11.26
CA HIS A 236 24.45 -5.81 -10.16
C HIS A 236 23.25 -5.69 -9.22
N HIS A 237 22.60 -6.82 -8.94
CA HIS A 237 21.38 -6.91 -8.12
C HIS A 237 21.70 -7.47 -6.72
N VAL A 238 21.10 -6.85 -5.72
CA VAL A 238 21.11 -7.33 -4.33
C VAL A 238 19.67 -7.43 -3.85
N PHE A 239 19.29 -8.64 -3.41
CA PHE A 239 17.99 -8.88 -2.79
C PHE A 239 18.13 -8.89 -1.27
N TYR A 240 17.36 -8.05 -0.57
CA TYR A 240 17.20 -8.05 0.88
C TYR A 240 15.82 -8.64 1.24
N PRO A 241 15.71 -9.97 1.41
CA PRO A 241 14.43 -10.59 1.71
C PRO A 241 14.06 -10.42 3.18
N ASN A 242 12.78 -10.16 3.44
CA ASN A 242 12.15 -10.28 4.75
C ASN A 242 12.84 -9.50 5.89
N LEU A 243 13.44 -8.36 5.58
CA LEU A 243 13.97 -7.48 6.62
C LEU A 243 12.86 -7.04 7.56
N ARG A 244 13.17 -6.97 8.86
CA ARG A 244 12.29 -6.29 9.80
C ARG A 244 12.13 -4.83 9.36
N LYS A 245 10.93 -4.29 9.51
CA LYS A 245 10.61 -2.92 9.05
C LYS A 245 11.55 -1.85 9.61
N ASP A 246 11.91 -1.96 10.88
CA ASP A 246 12.81 -1.04 11.57
C ASP A 246 14.28 -1.13 11.13
N HIS A 247 14.66 -2.20 10.39
CA HIS A 247 15.99 -2.35 9.78
C HIS A 247 16.06 -1.82 8.34
N ILE A 248 14.92 -1.58 7.68
CA ILE A 248 14.89 -1.12 6.29
C ILE A 248 15.57 0.26 6.12
N PRO A 249 15.38 1.26 7.00
CA PRO A 249 16.12 2.53 6.90
C PRO A 249 17.63 2.33 6.86
N GLY A 250 18.17 1.41 7.68
CA GLY A 250 19.59 1.04 7.67
C GLY A 250 20.04 0.44 6.34
N ALA A 251 19.23 -0.43 5.72
CA ALA A 251 19.52 -1.01 4.41
C ALA A 251 19.47 0.04 3.28
N LEU A 252 18.77 1.15 3.47
CA LEU A 252 18.68 2.27 2.52
C LEU A 252 19.75 3.34 2.77
N GLN A 253 20.49 3.26 3.88
CA GLN A 253 21.58 4.20 4.15
C GLN A 253 22.63 4.16 3.02
N GLY A 254 23.14 5.33 2.63
CA GLY A 254 24.07 5.46 1.51
C GLY A 254 23.43 5.35 0.12
N LYS A 255 22.10 5.36 0.03
CA LYS A 255 21.37 5.27 -1.25
C LYS A 255 20.56 6.54 -1.57
N ALA A 256 20.65 7.58 -0.77
CA ALA A 256 19.98 8.85 -1.06
C ALA A 256 20.38 9.39 -2.44
N GLY A 257 19.44 10.03 -3.13
CA GLY A 257 19.60 10.42 -4.53
C GLY A 257 19.46 9.26 -5.54
N GLY A 258 19.26 8.03 -5.05
CA GLY A 258 18.89 6.88 -5.89
C GLY A 258 17.43 6.93 -6.32
N ILE A 259 17.05 6.08 -7.25
CA ILE A 259 15.75 6.06 -7.89
C ILE A 259 14.85 5.00 -7.22
N LEU A 260 13.74 5.43 -6.64
CA LEU A 260 12.70 4.53 -6.11
C LEU A 260 11.71 4.17 -7.22
N LEU A 261 11.62 2.89 -7.53
CA LEU A 261 10.71 2.38 -8.55
C LEU A 261 9.37 1.96 -7.92
N ILE A 262 8.29 2.68 -8.20
CA ILE A 262 6.93 2.31 -7.84
C ILE A 262 6.23 1.77 -9.08
N THR A 263 6.32 0.46 -9.28
CA THR A 263 5.87 -0.25 -10.49
C THR A 263 4.47 -0.83 -10.38
N SER A 264 3.84 -0.71 -9.23
CA SER A 264 2.52 -1.28 -8.94
C SER A 264 1.47 -0.84 -9.95
N ARG A 265 0.50 -1.73 -10.22
CA ARG A 265 -0.67 -1.45 -11.05
C ARG A 265 -1.82 -0.86 -10.26
N TYR A 266 -1.82 -1.10 -8.95
CA TYR A 266 -2.74 -0.48 -8.01
C TYR A 266 -2.11 -0.46 -6.62
N GLU A 267 -2.32 0.64 -5.94
CA GLU A 267 -2.06 0.85 -4.52
C GLU A 267 -3.25 1.63 -3.94
N GLY A 268 -3.64 1.31 -2.73
CA GLY A 268 -4.59 2.18 -2.04
C GLY A 268 -3.88 3.41 -1.46
N PHE A 269 -2.63 3.26 -0.97
CA PHE A 269 -1.82 4.35 -0.45
C PHE A 269 -0.39 4.35 -1.00
N SER A 270 0.30 3.23 -0.90
CA SER A 270 1.74 3.06 -1.17
C SER A 270 2.65 3.55 -0.03
N LEU A 271 2.68 2.77 1.06
CA LEU A 271 3.60 3.05 2.17
C LEU A 271 5.07 3.08 1.70
N SER A 272 5.45 2.17 0.80
CA SER A 272 6.80 2.09 0.25
C SER A 272 7.25 3.37 -0.48
N LEU A 273 6.32 4.13 -1.06
CA LEU A 273 6.62 5.43 -1.65
C LEU A 273 7.08 6.41 -0.55
N ILE A 274 6.29 6.54 0.52
CA ILE A 274 6.60 7.46 1.62
C ILE A 274 7.85 7.01 2.38
N GLU A 275 7.98 5.70 2.63
CA GLU A 275 9.14 5.08 3.27
C GLU A 275 10.43 5.37 2.48
N GLY A 276 10.43 5.14 1.17
CA GLY A 276 11.58 5.44 0.30
C GLY A 276 11.89 6.93 0.19
N MET A 277 10.86 7.79 0.03
CA MET A 277 11.04 9.24 0.02
C MET A 277 11.62 9.75 1.34
N SER A 278 11.26 9.15 2.48
CA SER A 278 11.81 9.53 3.79
C SER A 278 13.33 9.30 3.89
N GLN A 279 13.87 8.40 3.08
CA GLN A 279 15.30 8.09 3.00
C GLN A 279 15.99 8.80 1.81
N GLY A 280 15.34 9.81 1.23
CA GLY A 280 15.88 10.62 0.14
C GLY A 280 16.00 9.87 -1.19
N LEU A 281 15.22 8.82 -1.42
CA LEU A 281 15.07 8.24 -2.75
C LEU A 281 14.15 9.10 -3.61
N ILE A 282 14.48 9.23 -4.89
CA ILE A 282 13.71 9.99 -5.88
C ILE A 282 12.71 9.04 -6.55
N PRO A 283 11.40 9.19 -6.33
CA PRO A 283 10.43 8.28 -6.91
C PRO A 283 10.27 8.49 -8.42
N VAL A 284 10.29 7.38 -9.16
CA VAL A 284 9.75 7.21 -10.51
C VAL A 284 8.57 6.26 -10.36
N ALA A 285 7.36 6.79 -10.43
CA ALA A 285 6.15 6.13 -9.99
C ALA A 285 5.06 6.14 -11.04
N TYR A 286 4.36 5.01 -11.17
CA TYR A 286 3.06 5.02 -11.82
C TYR A 286 2.04 5.78 -10.97
N PRO A 287 0.99 6.36 -11.57
CA PRO A 287 0.00 7.17 -10.85
C PRO A 287 -0.97 6.28 -10.04
N VAL A 288 -0.48 5.68 -8.96
CA VAL A 288 -1.22 4.77 -8.07
C VAL A 288 -1.17 5.24 -6.62
N GLY A 289 -2.22 4.92 -5.87
CA GLY A 289 -2.34 5.30 -4.46
C GLY A 289 -2.20 6.80 -4.26
N ILE A 290 -1.33 7.20 -3.32
CA ILE A 290 -1.08 8.60 -2.97
C ILE A 290 -0.13 9.30 -3.96
N ALA A 291 0.53 8.58 -4.87
CA ALA A 291 1.56 9.15 -5.74
C ALA A 291 1.07 10.38 -6.55
N PRO A 292 -0.12 10.37 -7.19
CA PRO A 292 -0.61 11.52 -7.93
C PRO A 292 -0.86 12.77 -7.07
N GLU A 293 -1.10 12.58 -5.77
CA GLU A 293 -1.43 13.67 -4.84
C GLU A 293 -0.19 14.39 -4.33
N ILE A 294 0.96 13.71 -4.29
CA ILE A 294 2.16 14.21 -3.61
C ILE A 294 3.37 14.39 -4.51
N ILE A 295 3.45 13.67 -5.63
CA ILE A 295 4.58 13.82 -6.56
C ILE A 295 4.33 15.01 -7.47
N GLN A 296 5.29 15.92 -7.47
CA GLN A 296 5.39 17.05 -8.38
C GLN A 296 6.60 16.82 -9.30
N ASN A 297 6.33 16.56 -10.58
CA ASN A 297 7.36 16.23 -11.57
C ASN A 297 8.51 17.27 -11.56
N GLY A 298 9.75 16.79 -11.46
CA GLY A 298 10.95 17.63 -11.44
C GLY A 298 11.22 18.36 -10.11
N LYS A 299 10.35 18.18 -9.10
CA LYS A 299 10.52 18.80 -7.78
C LYS A 299 10.89 17.79 -6.69
N ASN A 300 10.10 16.73 -6.53
CA ASN A 300 10.29 15.70 -5.50
C ASN A 300 10.16 14.28 -6.04
N GLY A 301 10.05 14.10 -7.36
CA GLY A 301 9.90 12.83 -8.04
C GLY A 301 9.30 12.99 -9.43
N PHE A 302 8.89 11.87 -10.02
CA PHE A 302 8.31 11.82 -11.36
C PHE A 302 7.17 10.82 -11.43
N LEU A 303 6.04 11.23 -11.98
CA LEU A 303 4.96 10.35 -12.40
C LEU A 303 5.19 9.94 -13.84
N VAL A 304 4.97 8.66 -14.14
CA VAL A 304 5.15 8.08 -15.48
C VAL A 304 3.92 7.27 -15.86
N SER A 305 3.48 7.39 -17.11
CA SER A 305 2.30 6.72 -17.64
C SER A 305 2.60 5.33 -18.22
N GLY A 306 3.87 5.03 -18.55
CA GLY A 306 4.28 3.78 -19.18
C GLY A 306 5.78 3.49 -19.10
N GLN A 307 6.18 2.28 -19.55
CA GLN A 307 7.56 1.82 -19.46
C GLN A 307 8.53 2.73 -20.25
N SER A 308 8.17 3.15 -21.44
CA SER A 308 9.04 4.00 -22.28
C SER A 308 9.30 5.37 -21.63
N GLU A 309 8.27 5.97 -21.03
CA GLU A 309 8.43 7.22 -20.29
C GLU A 309 9.29 7.01 -19.02
N GLY A 310 9.03 5.91 -18.30
CA GLY A 310 9.82 5.56 -17.12
C GLY A 310 11.31 5.38 -17.46
N LYS A 311 11.66 4.71 -18.56
CA LYS A 311 13.03 4.54 -19.02
C LYS A 311 13.70 5.89 -19.34
N ARG A 312 13.02 6.76 -20.09
CA ARG A 312 13.53 8.12 -20.38
C ARG A 312 13.73 8.94 -19.11
N THR A 313 12.81 8.82 -18.15
CA THR A 313 12.92 9.51 -16.86
C THR A 313 14.10 9.00 -16.04
N ILE A 314 14.34 7.69 -16.02
CA ILE A 314 15.51 7.09 -15.37
C ILE A 314 16.78 7.60 -16.05
N GLU A 315 16.87 7.55 -17.38
CA GLU A 315 18.01 8.07 -18.15
C GLU A 315 18.26 9.56 -17.83
N TYR A 316 17.23 10.37 -17.80
CA TYR A 316 17.33 11.77 -17.41
C TYR A 316 17.95 11.93 -16.02
N LEU A 317 17.46 11.18 -15.02
CA LEU A 317 17.98 11.22 -13.65
C LEU A 317 19.44 10.77 -13.54
N LEU A 318 19.87 9.82 -14.36
CA LEU A 318 21.24 9.36 -14.40
C LEU A 318 22.23 10.44 -14.90
N HIS A 319 21.77 11.31 -15.80
CA HIS A 319 22.57 12.40 -16.39
C HIS A 319 22.45 13.71 -15.60
N LEU A 320 21.59 13.80 -14.58
CA LEU A 320 21.48 15.01 -13.76
C LEU A 320 22.76 15.24 -12.94
N PRO A 321 23.17 16.52 -12.77
CA PRO A 321 24.19 16.91 -11.82
C PRO A 321 23.86 16.39 -10.41
N ARG A 322 24.90 16.10 -9.62
CA ARG A 322 24.73 15.58 -8.25
C ARG A 322 23.90 16.51 -7.38
N GLU A 323 24.13 17.81 -7.49
CA GLU A 323 23.43 18.85 -6.74
C GLU A 323 21.93 18.85 -7.02
N GLU A 324 21.54 18.67 -8.29
CA GLU A 324 20.13 18.58 -8.67
C GLU A 324 19.47 17.31 -8.14
N ARG A 325 20.16 16.18 -8.16
CA ARG A 325 19.66 14.96 -7.53
C ARG A 325 19.51 15.11 -6.00
N GLN A 326 20.45 15.81 -5.36
CA GLN A 326 20.36 16.11 -3.93
C GLN A 326 19.16 17.00 -3.62
N ARG A 327 18.89 18.01 -4.44
CA ARG A 327 17.71 18.87 -4.32
C ARG A 327 16.40 18.06 -4.41
N LEU A 328 16.28 17.19 -5.42
CA LEU A 328 15.11 16.32 -5.59
C LEU A 328 14.94 15.37 -4.40
N ALA A 329 16.02 14.76 -3.92
CA ALA A 329 16.01 13.82 -2.80
C ALA A 329 15.61 14.50 -1.48
N THR A 330 16.11 15.70 -1.23
CA THR A 330 15.74 16.51 -0.06
C THR A 330 14.26 16.89 -0.10
N ALA A 331 13.77 17.34 -1.25
CA ALA A 331 12.35 17.65 -1.43
C ALA A 331 11.45 16.42 -1.28
N ALA A 332 11.89 15.24 -1.72
CA ALA A 332 11.20 13.98 -1.47
C ALA A 332 11.13 13.68 0.03
N GLN A 333 12.25 13.80 0.77
CA GLN A 333 12.29 13.60 2.21
C GLN A 333 11.35 14.56 2.96
N GLU A 334 11.35 15.84 2.59
CA GLU A 334 10.47 16.84 3.20
C GLU A 334 8.99 16.52 2.97
N THR A 335 8.64 16.05 1.77
CA THR A 335 7.30 15.58 1.45
C THR A 335 6.89 14.42 2.35
N ALA A 336 7.76 13.43 2.54
CA ALA A 336 7.50 12.28 3.39
C ALA A 336 7.26 12.65 4.87
N ARG A 337 7.90 13.70 5.39
CA ARG A 337 7.74 14.19 6.78
C ARG A 337 6.30 14.56 7.13
N GLN A 338 5.46 14.89 6.15
CA GLN A 338 4.04 15.20 6.38
C GLN A 338 3.22 13.98 6.80
N PHE A 339 3.75 12.76 6.56
CA PHE A 339 3.09 11.48 6.86
C PHE A 339 3.55 10.84 8.18
N ASN A 340 4.06 11.63 9.11
CA ASN A 340 4.39 11.16 10.45
C ASN A 340 3.13 10.88 11.29
N ALA A 341 3.25 9.96 12.25
CA ALA A 341 2.12 9.51 13.06
C ALA A 341 1.44 10.64 13.86
N LYS A 342 2.19 11.67 14.29
CA LYS A 342 1.64 12.82 15.04
C LYS A 342 0.70 13.68 14.16
N THR A 343 1.09 13.92 12.92
CA THR A 343 0.28 14.70 11.97
C THR A 343 -0.99 13.95 11.57
N ILE A 344 -0.85 12.67 11.26
CA ILE A 344 -1.98 11.86 10.76
C ILE A 344 -2.98 11.56 11.89
N SER A 345 -2.51 11.31 13.13
CA SER A 345 -3.42 11.08 14.25
C SER A 345 -4.36 12.28 14.52
N LYS A 346 -3.88 13.51 14.33
CA LYS A 346 -4.73 14.72 14.46
C LYS A 346 -5.84 14.76 13.41
N ARG A 347 -5.57 14.31 12.18
CA ARG A 347 -6.60 14.23 11.12
C ARG A 347 -7.63 13.16 11.48
N LEU A 348 -7.19 12.02 11.99
CA LEU A 348 -8.05 10.93 12.41
C LEU A 348 -8.97 11.34 13.56
N LEU A 349 -8.46 12.05 14.56
CA LEU A 349 -9.25 12.58 15.68
C LEU A 349 -10.39 13.48 15.21
N ARG A 350 -10.15 14.36 14.23
CA ARG A 350 -11.21 15.22 13.66
C ARG A 350 -12.34 14.41 13.03
N VAL A 351 -12.03 13.27 12.40
CA VAL A 351 -13.05 12.37 11.86
C VAL A 351 -13.88 11.75 12.97
N TYR A 352 -13.25 11.35 14.08
CA TYR A 352 -13.98 10.81 15.24
C TYR A 352 -14.89 11.86 15.86
N ASP A 353 -14.39 13.08 16.08
CA ASP A 353 -15.20 14.19 16.61
C ASP A 353 -16.42 14.48 15.74
N GLU A 354 -16.24 14.43 14.41
CA GLU A 354 -17.35 14.61 13.47
C GLU A 354 -18.41 13.50 13.59
N VAL A 355 -17.96 12.25 13.67
CA VAL A 355 -18.86 11.08 13.81
C VAL A 355 -19.67 11.17 15.11
N LEU A 356 -19.03 11.57 16.22
CA LEU A 356 -19.68 11.68 17.51
C LEU A 356 -20.66 12.86 17.57
N LYS A 357 -20.36 14.01 16.96
CA LYS A 357 -21.29 15.15 16.83
C LYS A 357 -22.52 14.76 16.03
N ASN A 358 -22.37 14.15 14.88
CA ASN A 358 -23.47 13.70 14.04
C ASN A 358 -24.40 12.70 14.76
N ARG A 359 -23.88 11.94 15.73
CA ARG A 359 -24.67 11.05 16.58
C ARG A 359 -25.51 11.84 17.59
N SER A 360 -24.91 12.81 18.29
CA SER A 360 -25.61 13.63 19.29
C SER A 360 -26.76 14.44 18.66
N ASP A 361 -26.55 15.00 17.48
CA ASP A 361 -27.57 15.78 16.78
C ASP A 361 -28.77 14.94 16.35
N ARG A 362 -28.55 13.67 15.96
CA ARG A 362 -29.64 12.72 15.65
C ARG A 362 -30.39 12.26 16.89
N SER A 363 -29.74 12.15 18.04
CA SER A 363 -30.39 11.75 19.31
C SER A 363 -31.21 12.88 19.95
N ASN A 364 -30.89 14.14 19.66
CA ASN A 364 -31.60 15.32 20.18
C ASN A 364 -32.71 15.81 19.25
N GLY A 365 -32.85 15.26 18.04
CA GLY A 365 -33.88 15.61 17.04
C GLY A 365 -35.10 14.68 17.04
N HIS A 366 -35.18 13.75 17.97
CA HIS A 366 -36.34 12.89 18.28
C HIS A 366 -36.80 13.14 19.71
#